data_cfef6735e9111f91620e5e3360d2da98
#
_entry.id   cfef6735e9111f91620e5e3360d2da98
#
_cell.length_a   1.000
_cell.length_b   1.000
_cell.length_c   1.000
_cell.angle_alpha   90.00
_cell.angle_beta   90.00
_cell.angle_gamma   90.00
#
_symmetry.space_group_name_H-M   'P 1'
#
loop_
_entity.id
_entity.type
_entity.pdbx_description
1 polymer ?
#
loop_
_entity_poly.entity_id
_entity_poly.type
_entity_poly.pdbx_seq_one_letter_code
_entity_poly.pdbx_strand_id
1 'polypeptide(L)'
;MNNKKNRKRFIVSEQLERGGTLPEGPGPALARRRPTGLEKPEEAARESRTDRFAARDFTSLLGMDGFSDTMLKNHFELYQGYVKNANMLLGEQERLTAENKLDSPASAELRRRFGWEYDSIRLHEFYFENLTKTPGPLDSGSRLFLRMAEDFGGFENWKKDFQAVGAMRGIGWVILYHDPLRNRLMNAWINEHDEGHFVACTPIVVMDVFEHAYMLDYGIKKAGYIEAFFKNLNWDAVTSRMP
;
A
#
# COMPACT_ATOMS: atom_id res chain seq x y z
N MET A 1 23.80 48.67 -8.91
CA MET A 1 22.45 49.14 -8.54
C MET A 1 21.81 48.08 -7.65
N ASN A 2 21.49 48.52 -6.44
CA ASN A 2 20.94 47.70 -5.33
C ASN A 2 19.59 47.04 -5.65
N ASN A 3 19.41 45.81 -5.23
CA ASN A 3 18.09 45.39 -4.82
C ASN A 3 18.10 44.49 -3.58
N LYS A 4 17.40 44.96 -2.59
CA LYS A 4 17.43 44.55 -1.18
C LYS A 4 16.60 43.27 -0.96
N LYS A 5 17.18 42.41 -0.14
CA LYS A 5 16.51 41.26 0.56
C LYS A 5 15.34 41.75 1.43
N ASN A 6 14.19 41.11 1.30
CA ASN A 6 13.12 41.23 2.29
C ASN A 6 12.91 39.86 2.97
N ARG A 7 13.52 39.72 4.15
CA ARG A 7 13.23 38.68 5.12
C ARG A 7 12.10 39.20 6.04
N LYS A 8 10.92 38.60 5.97
CA LYS A 8 9.90 38.78 7.00
C LYS A 8 10.17 37.80 8.14
N ARG A 9 10.58 38.36 9.27
CA ARG A 9 10.61 37.68 10.58
C ARG A 9 9.18 37.59 11.09
N PHE A 10 8.74 36.39 11.49
CA PHE A 10 7.57 36.23 12.35
C PHE A 10 7.96 36.54 13.79
N ILE A 11 7.29 37.54 14.35
CA ILE A 11 7.39 37.90 15.77
C ILE A 11 6.31 37.13 16.49
N VAL A 12 6.71 36.29 17.44
CA VAL A 12 5.83 35.66 18.42
C VAL A 12 5.75 36.64 19.58
N SER A 13 4.57 37.19 19.82
CA SER A 13 4.30 38.03 20.99
C SER A 13 3.81 37.16 22.13
N GLU A 14 4.60 37.17 23.23
CA GLU A 14 4.22 36.80 24.59
C GLU A 14 3.08 37.70 25.06
N GLN A 15 2.06 37.09 25.65
CA GLN A 15 1.31 37.71 26.76
C GLN A 15 0.93 36.64 27.78
N LEU A 16 1.63 36.65 28.85
CA LEU A 16 1.36 35.99 30.12
C LEU A 16 0.79 36.99 31.10
N GLU A 17 -0.02 36.44 32.01
CA GLU A 17 -0.39 36.96 33.33
C GLU A 17 -1.65 37.81 33.46
N ARG A 18 -2.68 37.17 34.01
CA ARG A 18 -3.43 37.68 35.15
C ARG A 18 -4.06 36.53 35.94
N GLY A 19 -3.63 36.38 37.18
CA GLY A 19 -4.18 35.44 38.16
C GLY A 19 -5.61 35.79 38.55
N GLY A 20 -6.43 34.77 38.73
CA GLY A 20 -7.73 34.83 39.37
C GLY A 20 -7.90 33.63 40.28
N THR A 21 -7.87 33.89 41.59
CA THR A 21 -8.17 32.94 42.67
C THR A 21 -9.65 32.60 42.69
N LEU A 22 -9.99 31.31 42.66
CA LEU A 22 -11.34 30.79 42.90
C LEU A 22 -11.48 30.37 44.39
N PRO A 23 -12.64 30.55 45.02
CA PRO A 23 -12.85 30.22 46.42
C PRO A 23 -13.14 28.74 46.63
N GLU A 24 -12.53 28.20 47.71
CA GLU A 24 -12.80 26.87 48.24
C GLU A 24 -14.15 26.81 48.94
N GLY A 25 -14.98 25.81 48.58
CA GLY A 25 -16.15 25.41 49.35
C GLY A 25 -16.20 23.89 49.52
N PRO A 26 -16.46 23.37 50.74
CA PRO A 26 -16.42 21.93 51.00
C PRO A 26 -17.73 21.26 50.56
N GLY A 27 -17.63 20.34 49.62
CA GLY A 27 -18.71 19.42 49.23
C GLY A 27 -18.58 18.06 49.94
N PRO A 28 -19.68 17.35 50.21
CA PRO A 28 -19.70 16.17 51.07
C PRO A 28 -19.04 14.94 50.41
N ALA A 29 -18.29 14.22 51.26
CA ALA A 29 -17.62 12.97 50.90
C ALA A 29 -18.62 11.84 50.60
N LEU A 30 -18.75 11.49 49.33
CA LEU A 30 -19.37 10.23 48.88
C LEU A 30 -18.31 9.11 48.87
N ALA A 31 -18.42 8.23 49.85
CA ALA A 31 -17.61 7.02 49.92
C ALA A 31 -17.86 6.13 48.68
N ARG A 32 -16.97 6.15 47.72
CA ARG A 32 -16.97 5.21 46.59
C ARG A 32 -16.43 3.87 47.07
N ARG A 33 -17.31 2.88 47.14
CA ARG A 33 -16.93 1.45 47.23
C ARG A 33 -16.05 1.13 46.03
N ARG A 34 -14.83 0.66 46.28
CA ARG A 34 -13.96 0.06 45.26
C ARG A 34 -14.57 -1.28 44.83
N PRO A 35 -14.76 -1.57 43.54
CA PRO A 35 -15.03 -2.93 43.08
C PRO A 35 -13.72 -3.71 43.20
N THR A 36 -13.73 -4.74 44.04
CA THR A 36 -12.71 -5.77 44.09
C THR A 36 -13.01 -6.73 42.94
N GLY A 37 -12.09 -6.80 41.97
CA GLY A 37 -12.17 -7.76 40.83
C GLY A 37 -11.95 -7.06 39.49
N LEU A 38 -10.81 -6.44 39.29
CA LEU A 38 -10.30 -6.13 37.96
C LEU A 38 -9.26 -7.20 37.65
N GLU A 39 -9.69 -8.23 36.94
CA GLU A 39 -8.79 -9.07 36.17
C GLU A 39 -7.93 -8.15 35.31
N LYS A 40 -6.62 -8.42 35.28
CA LYS A 40 -5.64 -7.58 34.62
C LYS A 40 -5.98 -7.48 33.14
N PRO A 41 -6.17 -6.26 32.56
CA PRO A 41 -6.44 -6.09 31.13
C PRO A 41 -5.28 -6.52 30.21
N GLU A 42 -4.11 -6.79 30.79
CA GLU A 42 -2.90 -7.15 30.05
C GLU A 42 -2.89 -8.56 29.49
N GLU A 43 -3.60 -9.53 30.09
CA GLU A 43 -3.60 -10.91 29.64
C GLU A 43 -4.57 -11.11 28.46
N ALA A 44 -5.74 -10.49 28.50
CA ALA A 44 -6.71 -10.48 27.40
C ALA A 44 -6.21 -9.70 26.15
N ALA A 45 -5.36 -8.70 26.36
CA ALA A 45 -4.74 -7.93 25.25
C ALA A 45 -3.60 -8.70 24.56
N ARG A 46 -3.00 -9.69 25.22
CA ARG A 46 -1.96 -10.56 24.63
C ARG A 46 -2.52 -11.64 23.73
N GLU A 47 -3.71 -12.17 23.99
CA GLU A 47 -4.33 -13.22 23.15
C GLU A 47 -4.91 -12.69 21.82
N SER A 48 -5.18 -11.39 21.65
CA SER A 48 -5.80 -10.84 20.44
C SER A 48 -4.82 -10.34 19.38
N ARG A 49 -3.51 -10.46 19.57
CA ARG A 49 -2.49 -9.99 18.61
C ARG A 49 -1.80 -11.11 17.83
N THR A 50 -2.50 -12.16 17.50
CA THR A 50 -2.02 -13.23 16.61
C THR A 50 -2.28 -12.93 15.14
N ASP A 51 -2.69 -11.70 14.78
CA ASP A 51 -2.97 -11.31 13.41
C ASP A 51 -1.65 -11.03 12.65
N ARG A 52 -0.92 -12.11 12.38
CA ARG A 52 0.22 -12.09 11.49
C ARG A 52 -0.25 -12.22 10.04
N PHE A 53 0.48 -11.61 9.11
CA PHE A 53 0.22 -11.81 7.70
C PHE A 53 0.43 -13.28 7.33
N ALA A 54 -0.48 -13.84 6.56
CA ALA A 54 -0.35 -15.14 5.94
C ALA A 54 -0.13 -14.96 4.44
N ALA A 55 0.89 -15.63 3.89
CA ALA A 55 1.09 -15.64 2.45
C ALA A 55 -0.08 -16.36 1.77
N ARG A 56 -0.62 -15.75 0.72
CA ARG A 56 -1.66 -16.36 -0.11
C ARG A 56 -1.04 -17.30 -1.12
N ASP A 57 -1.79 -18.31 -1.51
CA ASP A 57 -1.37 -19.27 -2.55
C ASP A 57 -1.79 -18.78 -3.94
N PHE A 58 -0.80 -18.61 -4.83
CA PHE A 58 -1.00 -18.22 -6.23
C PHE A 58 -0.54 -19.32 -7.20
N THR A 59 -0.33 -20.55 -6.74
CA THR A 59 0.12 -21.67 -7.58
C THR A 59 -0.87 -22.02 -8.70
N SER A 60 -2.11 -21.58 -8.60
CA SER A 60 -3.11 -21.67 -9.68
C SER A 60 -2.67 -20.97 -10.98
N LEU A 61 -1.73 -20.02 -10.91
CA LEU A 61 -1.18 -19.31 -12.07
C LEU A 61 -0.11 -20.12 -12.83
N LEU A 62 0.42 -21.20 -12.27
CA LEU A 62 1.41 -22.04 -12.95
C LEU A 62 0.85 -22.62 -14.25
N GLY A 63 1.66 -22.59 -15.31
CA GLY A 63 1.25 -22.95 -16.67
C GLY A 63 0.51 -21.83 -17.42
N MET A 64 0.58 -20.57 -16.95
CA MET A 64 0.02 -19.41 -17.64
C MET A 64 0.86 -19.09 -18.88
N ASP A 65 0.18 -18.76 -19.97
CA ASP A 65 0.85 -18.46 -21.23
C ASP A 65 1.66 -17.14 -21.14
N GLY A 66 2.89 -17.18 -21.63
CA GLY A 66 3.81 -16.04 -21.56
C GLY A 66 4.52 -15.85 -20.23
N PHE A 67 4.34 -16.76 -19.26
CA PHE A 67 5.04 -16.75 -17.98
C PHE A 67 5.58 -18.16 -17.67
N SER A 68 6.90 -18.31 -17.55
CA SER A 68 7.45 -19.60 -17.15
C SER A 68 7.11 -19.92 -15.70
N ASP A 69 6.90 -21.21 -15.43
CA ASP A 69 6.70 -21.66 -14.05
C ASP A 69 7.87 -21.29 -13.13
N THR A 70 9.09 -21.25 -13.68
CA THR A 70 10.29 -20.86 -12.93
C THR A 70 10.22 -19.41 -12.52
N MET A 71 9.85 -18.50 -13.42
CA MET A 71 9.70 -17.07 -13.10
C MET A 71 8.58 -16.86 -12.08
N LEU A 72 7.42 -17.52 -12.26
CA LEU A 72 6.30 -17.41 -11.32
C LEU A 72 6.69 -17.94 -9.93
N LYS A 73 7.34 -19.10 -9.83
CA LYS A 73 7.78 -19.66 -8.55
C LYS A 73 8.77 -18.76 -7.81
N ASN A 74 9.75 -18.21 -8.53
CA ASN A 74 10.68 -17.24 -7.94
C ASN A 74 9.95 -15.99 -7.44
N HIS A 75 8.95 -15.52 -8.18
CA HIS A 75 8.16 -14.35 -7.80
C HIS A 75 7.28 -14.64 -6.57
N PHE A 76 6.68 -15.84 -6.46
CA PHE A 76 5.94 -16.27 -5.27
C PHE A 76 6.85 -16.38 -4.05
N GLU A 77 8.06 -16.91 -4.21
CA GLU A 77 9.05 -17.00 -3.13
C GLU A 77 9.47 -15.61 -2.63
N LEU A 78 9.68 -14.66 -3.55
CA LEU A 78 9.97 -13.27 -3.21
C LEU A 78 8.82 -12.64 -2.39
N TYR A 79 7.58 -12.80 -2.84
CA TYR A 79 6.39 -12.36 -2.13
C TYR A 79 6.29 -12.96 -0.71
N GLN A 80 6.54 -14.27 -0.57
CA GLN A 80 6.57 -14.93 0.74
C GLN A 80 7.66 -14.35 1.65
N GLY A 81 8.78 -13.91 1.07
CA GLY A 81 9.84 -13.19 1.76
C GLY A 81 9.35 -11.90 2.41
N TYR A 82 8.56 -11.09 1.69
CA TYR A 82 7.96 -9.87 2.23
C TYR A 82 7.01 -10.17 3.40
N VAL A 83 6.17 -11.19 3.28
CA VAL A 83 5.25 -11.63 4.35
C VAL A 83 6.05 -12.04 5.62
N LYS A 84 7.11 -12.83 5.44
CA LYS A 84 8.00 -13.22 6.54
C LYS A 84 8.67 -12.01 7.20
N ASN A 85 9.18 -11.09 6.41
CA ASN A 85 9.86 -9.89 6.90
C ASN A 85 8.89 -8.95 7.63
N ALA A 86 7.71 -8.69 7.10
CA ALA A 86 6.69 -7.88 7.77
C ALA A 86 6.34 -8.45 9.15
N ASN A 87 6.15 -9.77 9.24
CA ASN A 87 5.88 -10.46 10.51
C ASN A 87 7.06 -10.37 11.50
N MET A 88 8.29 -10.44 11.00
CA MET A 88 9.50 -10.27 11.82
C MET A 88 9.58 -8.84 12.38
N LEU A 89 9.33 -7.82 11.55
CA LEU A 89 9.30 -6.41 11.98
C LEU A 89 8.24 -6.15 13.04
N LEU A 90 7.04 -6.73 12.89
CA LEU A 90 5.98 -6.63 13.89
C LEU A 90 6.39 -7.27 15.22
N GLY A 91 7.01 -8.44 15.19
CA GLY A 91 7.51 -9.11 16.40
C GLY A 91 8.59 -8.31 17.11
N GLU A 92 9.51 -7.73 16.37
CA GLU A 92 10.55 -6.88 16.94
C GLU A 92 9.98 -5.57 17.50
N GLN A 93 8.98 -4.99 16.85
CA GLN A 93 8.27 -3.81 17.35
C GLN A 93 7.55 -4.11 18.69
N GLU A 94 6.92 -5.28 18.81
CA GLU A 94 6.29 -5.74 20.07
C GLU A 94 7.32 -5.92 21.18
N ARG A 95 8.49 -6.50 20.87
CA ARG A 95 9.60 -6.65 21.82
C ARG A 95 10.08 -5.28 22.33
N LEU A 96 10.34 -4.32 21.43
CA LEU A 96 10.75 -2.97 21.80
C LEU A 96 9.66 -2.23 22.61
N THR A 97 8.39 -2.48 22.33
CA THR A 97 7.28 -1.97 23.13
C THR A 97 7.32 -2.51 24.55
N ALA A 98 7.50 -3.81 24.72
CA ALA A 98 7.58 -4.45 26.04
C ALA A 98 8.81 -3.97 26.85
N GLU A 99 9.90 -3.62 26.16
CA GLU A 99 11.11 -3.05 26.78
C GLU A 99 11.04 -1.53 27.02
N ASN A 100 9.89 -0.89 26.71
CA ASN A 100 9.71 0.58 26.80
C ASN A 100 10.76 1.37 25.98
N LYS A 101 11.08 0.88 24.75
CA LYS A 101 12.07 1.46 23.83
C LYS A 101 11.42 2.04 22.55
N LEU A 102 10.21 2.58 22.66
CA LEU A 102 9.44 3.09 21.50
C LEU A 102 10.07 4.32 20.87
N ASP A 103 10.84 5.10 21.61
CA ASP A 103 11.57 6.30 21.20
C ASP A 103 12.98 6.02 20.69
N SER A 104 13.38 4.74 20.65
CA SER A 104 14.72 4.35 20.17
C SER A 104 14.86 4.51 18.66
N PRO A 105 16.08 4.78 18.14
CA PRO A 105 16.36 4.79 16.71
C PRO A 105 15.99 3.46 16.03
N ALA A 106 16.16 2.33 16.71
CA ALA A 106 15.78 1.02 16.20
C ALA A 106 14.26 0.93 15.96
N SER A 107 13.45 1.39 16.94
CA SER A 107 12.00 1.43 16.80
C SER A 107 11.55 2.34 15.63
N ALA A 108 12.21 3.48 15.45
CA ALA A 108 11.92 4.38 14.32
C ALA A 108 12.20 3.72 12.97
N GLU A 109 13.34 3.03 12.83
CA GLU A 109 13.72 2.34 11.60
C GLU A 109 12.79 1.16 11.27
N LEU A 110 12.35 0.39 12.27
CA LEU A 110 11.38 -0.68 12.06
C LEU A 110 10.06 -0.16 11.48
N ARG A 111 9.59 1.00 11.96
CA ARG A 111 8.35 1.63 11.44
C ARG A 111 8.53 2.12 10.01
N ARG A 112 9.67 2.74 9.71
CA ARG A 112 9.98 3.18 8.36
C ARG A 112 10.03 1.99 7.40
N ARG A 113 10.72 0.92 7.77
CA ARG A 113 10.87 -0.28 6.95
C ARG A 113 9.57 -1.06 6.78
N PHE A 114 8.68 -1.02 7.78
CA PHE A 114 7.42 -1.76 7.75
C PHE A 114 6.54 -1.34 6.56
N GLY A 115 6.48 -0.05 6.22
CA GLY A 115 5.73 0.44 5.06
C GLY A 115 6.18 -0.24 3.77
N TRP A 116 7.48 -0.34 3.56
CA TRP A 116 8.07 -0.98 2.38
C TRP A 116 7.70 -2.47 2.27
N GLU A 117 7.78 -3.24 3.38
CA GLU A 117 7.39 -4.65 3.39
C GLU A 117 5.87 -4.83 3.22
N TYR A 118 5.07 -3.99 3.88
CA TYR A 118 3.61 -4.04 3.79
C TYR A 118 3.10 -3.75 2.37
N ASP A 119 3.58 -2.69 1.76
CA ASP A 119 3.17 -2.31 0.41
C ASP A 119 3.66 -3.35 -0.61
N SER A 120 4.86 -3.95 -0.40
CA SER A 120 5.32 -5.09 -1.18
C SER A 120 4.32 -6.24 -1.16
N ILE A 121 3.81 -6.61 0.03
CA ILE A 121 2.80 -7.68 0.16
C ILE A 121 1.56 -7.33 -0.65
N ARG A 122 0.99 -6.14 -0.43
CA ARG A 122 -0.28 -5.74 -1.05
C ARG A 122 -0.17 -5.58 -2.56
N LEU A 123 0.91 -5.00 -3.04
CA LEU A 123 1.14 -4.82 -4.48
C LEU A 123 1.30 -6.16 -5.21
N HIS A 124 2.03 -7.13 -4.61
CA HIS A 124 2.13 -8.47 -5.17
C HIS A 124 0.79 -9.22 -5.16
N GLU A 125 0.00 -9.09 -4.09
CA GLU A 125 -1.34 -9.68 -4.04
C GLU A 125 -2.23 -9.10 -5.14
N PHE A 126 -2.25 -7.77 -5.32
CA PHE A 126 -2.97 -7.12 -6.42
C PHE A 126 -2.47 -7.57 -7.79
N TYR A 127 -1.15 -7.68 -7.97
CA TYR A 127 -0.53 -8.11 -9.22
C TYR A 127 -0.92 -9.54 -9.58
N PHE A 128 -0.78 -10.50 -8.66
CA PHE A 128 -1.13 -11.90 -8.93
C PHE A 128 -2.64 -12.10 -9.14
N GLU A 129 -3.48 -11.37 -8.41
CA GLU A 129 -4.94 -11.38 -8.63
C GLU A 129 -5.35 -10.79 -9.98
N ASN A 130 -4.54 -9.89 -10.55
CA ASN A 130 -4.79 -9.36 -11.90
C ASN A 130 -4.60 -10.42 -12.99
N LEU A 131 -4.01 -11.57 -12.67
CA LEU A 131 -3.61 -12.58 -13.65
C LEU A 131 -4.51 -13.81 -13.58
N THR A 132 -4.73 -14.41 -14.74
CA THR A 132 -5.47 -15.68 -14.88
C THR A 132 -5.01 -16.45 -16.11
N LYS A 133 -5.10 -17.79 -16.04
CA LYS A 133 -4.87 -18.67 -17.19
C LYS A 133 -6.04 -18.70 -18.19
N THR A 134 -7.19 -18.22 -17.78
CA THR A 134 -8.43 -18.23 -18.57
C THR A 134 -8.98 -16.81 -18.72
N PRO A 135 -8.24 -15.90 -19.39
CA PRO A 135 -8.67 -14.53 -19.55
C PRO A 135 -9.94 -14.44 -20.41
N GLY A 136 -10.89 -13.64 -19.95
CA GLY A 136 -12.05 -13.22 -20.74
C GLY A 136 -11.88 -11.77 -21.23
N PRO A 137 -12.79 -11.28 -22.09
CA PRO A 137 -12.82 -9.87 -22.47
C PRO A 137 -13.32 -9.00 -21.30
N LEU A 138 -12.87 -7.74 -21.26
CA LEU A 138 -13.48 -6.75 -20.37
C LEU A 138 -14.91 -6.48 -20.84
N ASP A 139 -15.87 -6.61 -19.92
CA ASP A 139 -17.28 -6.28 -20.21
C ASP A 139 -17.42 -4.78 -20.56
N SER A 140 -17.90 -4.52 -21.77
CA SER A 140 -18.13 -3.15 -22.26
C SER A 140 -19.25 -2.39 -21.52
N GLY A 141 -20.09 -3.09 -20.78
CA GLY A 141 -21.10 -2.51 -19.88
C GLY A 141 -20.59 -2.25 -18.46
N SER A 142 -19.38 -2.71 -18.11
CA SER A 142 -18.83 -2.53 -16.77
C SER A 142 -18.54 -1.05 -16.46
N ARG A 143 -18.66 -0.70 -15.17
CA ARG A 143 -18.32 0.67 -14.70
C ARG A 143 -16.88 1.06 -15.07
N LEU A 144 -15.95 0.09 -14.98
CA LEU A 144 -14.55 0.32 -15.34
C LEU A 144 -14.41 0.67 -16.82
N PHE A 145 -15.03 -0.09 -17.73
CA PHE A 145 -14.96 0.19 -19.17
C PHE A 145 -15.51 1.58 -19.50
N LEU A 146 -16.70 1.92 -18.95
CA LEU A 146 -17.32 3.22 -19.16
C LEU A 146 -16.45 4.36 -18.62
N ARG A 147 -15.84 4.16 -17.45
CA ARG A 147 -14.92 5.17 -16.87
C ARG A 147 -13.64 5.32 -17.70
N MET A 148 -13.09 4.24 -18.26
CA MET A 148 -11.98 4.33 -19.21
C MET A 148 -12.35 5.13 -20.46
N ALA A 149 -13.58 4.97 -20.94
CA ALA A 149 -14.06 5.75 -22.09
C ALA A 149 -14.12 7.25 -21.78
N GLU A 150 -14.58 7.61 -20.59
CA GLU A 150 -14.68 9.01 -20.18
C GLU A 150 -13.32 9.66 -19.90
N ASP A 151 -12.41 8.95 -19.18
CA ASP A 151 -11.17 9.54 -18.70
C ASP A 151 -10.03 9.48 -19.72
N PHE A 152 -10.03 8.47 -20.61
CA PHE A 152 -8.97 8.24 -21.61
C PHE A 152 -9.46 8.31 -23.07
N GLY A 153 -10.77 8.50 -23.29
CA GLY A 153 -11.35 8.44 -24.62
C GLY A 153 -11.47 7.04 -25.19
N GLY A 154 -11.42 5.99 -24.34
CA GLY A 154 -11.61 4.60 -24.70
C GLY A 154 -10.59 3.65 -24.12
N PHE A 155 -10.93 2.36 -24.12
CA PHE A 155 -10.09 1.27 -23.62
C PHE A 155 -8.72 1.21 -24.30
N GLU A 156 -8.68 1.33 -25.63
CA GLU A 156 -7.43 1.25 -26.39
C GLU A 156 -6.47 2.42 -26.08
N ASN A 157 -7.01 3.61 -25.81
CA ASN A 157 -6.20 4.76 -25.42
C ASN A 157 -5.64 4.58 -24.01
N TRP A 158 -6.48 4.13 -23.06
CA TRP A 158 -6.02 3.76 -21.73
C TRP A 158 -4.90 2.72 -21.78
N LYS A 159 -5.11 1.64 -22.56
CA LYS A 159 -4.13 0.56 -22.70
C LYS A 159 -2.79 1.08 -23.23
N LYS A 160 -2.82 1.90 -24.28
CA LYS A 160 -1.60 2.52 -24.85
C LYS A 160 -0.87 3.38 -23.82
N ASP A 161 -1.60 4.18 -23.05
CA ASP A 161 -1.03 5.03 -22.00
C ASP A 161 -0.42 4.18 -20.89
N PHE A 162 -1.14 3.17 -20.39
CA PHE A 162 -0.64 2.24 -19.37
C PHE A 162 0.61 1.48 -19.83
N GLN A 163 0.62 1.02 -21.09
CA GLN A 163 1.79 0.34 -21.70
C GLN A 163 2.98 1.30 -21.84
N ALA A 164 2.74 2.55 -22.22
CA ALA A 164 3.79 3.57 -22.33
C ALA A 164 4.42 3.86 -20.96
N VAL A 165 3.61 3.97 -19.90
CA VAL A 165 4.12 4.07 -18.53
C VAL A 165 4.93 2.83 -18.17
N GLY A 166 4.44 1.61 -18.45
CA GLY A 166 5.16 0.35 -18.19
C GLY A 166 6.49 0.22 -18.90
N ALA A 167 6.59 0.78 -20.10
CA ALA A 167 7.81 0.76 -20.91
C ALA A 167 8.89 1.76 -20.42
N MET A 168 8.59 2.65 -19.49
CA MET A 168 9.56 3.57 -18.92
C MET A 168 10.76 2.84 -18.31
N ARG A 169 11.92 3.52 -18.31
CA ARG A 169 13.13 2.98 -17.70
C ARG A 169 13.06 3.15 -16.18
N GLY A 170 13.39 2.10 -15.46
CA GLY A 170 13.38 2.07 -14.00
C GLY A 170 12.74 0.80 -13.48
N ILE A 171 12.68 0.70 -12.16
CA ILE A 171 11.99 -0.35 -11.39
C ILE A 171 10.77 0.26 -10.71
N GLY A 172 9.83 -0.57 -10.30
CA GLY A 172 8.65 -0.13 -9.56
C GLY A 172 7.36 -0.78 -10.07
N TRP A 173 6.28 -0.01 -10.09
CA TRP A 173 4.94 -0.48 -10.43
C TRP A 173 4.26 0.48 -11.40
N VAL A 174 3.41 -0.08 -12.25
CA VAL A 174 2.43 0.71 -13.00
C VAL A 174 1.06 0.42 -12.44
N ILE A 175 0.35 1.46 -12.02
CA ILE A 175 -0.93 1.29 -11.35
C ILE A 175 -1.98 2.18 -12.02
N LEU A 176 -3.11 1.57 -12.39
CA LEU A 176 -4.33 2.30 -12.66
C LEU A 176 -5.03 2.57 -11.33
N TYR A 177 -5.13 3.83 -10.94
CA TYR A 177 -5.86 4.25 -9.75
C TYR A 177 -7.24 4.77 -10.08
N HIS A 178 -8.19 4.52 -9.18
CA HIS A 178 -9.46 5.24 -9.11
C HIS A 178 -9.42 6.24 -7.95
N ASP A 179 -9.61 7.52 -8.25
CA ASP A 179 -9.84 8.59 -7.27
C ASP A 179 -11.35 8.66 -6.94
N PRO A 180 -11.78 8.24 -5.74
CA PRO A 180 -13.19 8.23 -5.38
C PRO A 180 -13.77 9.64 -5.19
N LEU A 181 -12.94 10.64 -4.88
CA LEU A 181 -13.39 12.01 -4.64
C LEU A 181 -13.78 12.72 -5.94
N ARG A 182 -13.10 12.40 -7.05
CA ARG A 182 -13.36 12.97 -8.36
C ARG A 182 -13.99 11.96 -9.32
N ASN A 183 -14.16 10.72 -8.88
CA ASN A 183 -14.62 9.59 -9.69
C ASN A 183 -13.81 9.48 -10.99
N ARG A 184 -12.48 9.45 -10.89
CA ARG A 184 -11.56 9.51 -12.03
C ARG A 184 -10.53 8.41 -11.99
N LEU A 185 -10.17 7.88 -13.17
CA LEU A 185 -9.07 6.94 -13.37
C LEU A 185 -7.79 7.67 -13.77
N MET A 186 -6.65 7.21 -13.27
CA MET A 186 -5.34 7.76 -13.57
C MET A 186 -4.30 6.65 -13.60
N ASN A 187 -3.47 6.58 -14.65
CA ASN A 187 -2.28 5.74 -14.66
C ASN A 187 -1.15 6.44 -13.90
N ALA A 188 -0.41 5.68 -13.10
CA ALA A 188 0.72 6.19 -12.35
C ALA A 188 1.92 5.25 -12.43
N TRP A 189 3.12 5.82 -12.46
CA TRP A 189 4.37 5.13 -12.15
C TRP A 189 4.65 5.30 -10.66
N ILE A 190 4.90 4.20 -9.97
CA ILE A 190 5.26 4.15 -8.56
C ILE A 190 6.69 3.64 -8.45
N ASN A 191 7.60 4.43 -7.87
CA ASN A 191 8.94 3.97 -7.55
C ASN A 191 8.90 3.09 -6.32
N GLU A 192 9.83 2.15 -6.21
CA GLU A 192 9.92 1.26 -5.06
C GLU A 192 8.56 0.65 -4.68
N HIS A 193 8.39 0.20 -3.42
CA HIS A 193 7.12 -0.36 -2.96
C HIS A 193 6.26 0.66 -2.21
N ASP A 194 6.88 1.60 -1.50
CA ASP A 194 6.22 2.53 -0.56
C ASP A 194 6.29 4.01 -0.97
N GLU A 195 6.79 4.31 -2.17
CA GLU A 195 6.99 5.70 -2.61
C GLU A 195 6.07 6.10 -3.76
N GLY A 196 5.31 7.18 -3.57
CA GLY A 196 4.55 7.82 -4.64
C GLY A 196 3.11 7.34 -4.80
N HIS A 197 2.59 6.52 -3.88
CA HIS A 197 1.20 6.09 -3.91
C HIS A 197 0.22 7.25 -3.81
N PHE A 198 -0.88 7.17 -4.56
CA PHE A 198 -1.93 8.19 -4.54
C PHE A 198 -2.84 8.00 -3.34
N VAL A 199 -2.73 8.92 -2.38
CA VAL A 199 -3.50 8.89 -1.13
C VAL A 199 -5.00 8.88 -1.41
N ALA A 200 -5.75 8.03 -0.71
CA ALA A 200 -7.18 7.81 -0.85
C ALA A 200 -7.65 7.23 -2.21
N CYS A 201 -6.74 6.92 -3.14
CA CYS A 201 -7.09 6.26 -4.39
C CYS A 201 -7.07 4.74 -4.25
N THR A 202 -7.95 4.07 -4.99
CA THR A 202 -8.03 2.60 -5.03
C THR A 202 -7.20 2.07 -6.20
N PRO A 203 -6.22 1.16 -5.98
CA PRO A 203 -5.54 0.46 -7.06
C PRO A 203 -6.52 -0.47 -7.79
N ILE A 204 -6.64 -0.32 -9.11
CA ILE A 204 -7.54 -1.11 -9.95
C ILE A 204 -6.76 -2.16 -10.75
N VAL A 205 -5.76 -1.72 -11.55
CA VAL A 205 -4.82 -2.59 -12.25
C VAL A 205 -3.43 -2.32 -11.69
N VAL A 206 -2.70 -3.36 -11.30
CA VAL A 206 -1.34 -3.24 -10.76
C VAL A 206 -0.42 -4.13 -11.59
N MET A 207 0.61 -3.56 -12.22
CA MET A 207 1.63 -4.29 -12.98
C MET A 207 2.99 -4.07 -12.35
N ASP A 208 3.64 -5.18 -12.02
CA ASP A 208 5.03 -5.18 -11.54
C ASP A 208 5.97 -4.89 -12.71
N VAL A 209 6.89 -3.95 -12.55
CA VAL A 209 7.93 -3.63 -13.54
C VAL A 209 9.34 -3.67 -12.94
N PHE A 210 9.50 -4.28 -11.77
CA PHE A 210 10.78 -4.72 -11.27
C PHE A 210 11.36 -5.81 -12.17
N GLU A 211 12.67 -5.95 -12.20
CA GLU A 211 13.38 -6.91 -13.06
C GLU A 211 13.01 -8.36 -12.75
N HIS A 212 12.73 -8.69 -11.48
CA HIS A 212 12.31 -10.04 -11.07
C HIS A 212 10.98 -10.48 -11.70
N ALA A 213 10.12 -9.54 -12.10
CA ALA A 213 8.83 -9.85 -12.70
C ALA A 213 8.93 -10.30 -14.16
N TYR A 214 10.05 -10.02 -14.87
CA TYR A 214 10.12 -10.29 -16.29
C TYR A 214 11.49 -10.76 -16.81
N MET A 215 12.60 -10.45 -16.09
CA MET A 215 13.93 -10.57 -16.68
C MET A 215 14.33 -12.03 -16.96
N LEU A 216 13.80 -12.98 -16.20
CA LEU A 216 14.09 -14.40 -16.38
C LEU A 216 13.58 -14.93 -17.75
N ASP A 217 12.41 -14.50 -18.18
CA ASP A 217 11.77 -14.95 -19.41
C ASP A 217 12.02 -14.02 -20.59
N TYR A 218 12.10 -12.72 -20.36
CA TYR A 218 12.14 -11.69 -21.38
C TYR A 218 13.48 -10.95 -21.49
N GLY A 219 14.41 -11.18 -20.55
CA GLY A 219 15.65 -10.42 -20.48
C GLY A 219 15.36 -8.92 -20.45
N ILE A 220 16.04 -8.14 -21.28
CA ILE A 220 15.84 -6.69 -21.38
C ILE A 220 14.62 -6.29 -22.24
N LYS A 221 13.88 -7.27 -22.80
CA LYS A 221 12.75 -7.01 -23.70
C LYS A 221 11.42 -6.88 -22.93
N LYS A 222 11.33 -5.88 -22.07
CA LYS A 222 10.17 -5.63 -21.20
C LYS A 222 8.84 -5.53 -21.98
N ALA A 223 8.85 -5.12 -23.24
CA ALA A 223 7.65 -5.02 -24.08
C ALA A 223 6.90 -6.36 -24.21
N GLY A 224 7.62 -7.47 -24.39
CA GLY A 224 7.00 -8.80 -24.48
C GLY A 224 6.32 -9.22 -23.17
N TYR A 225 6.91 -8.87 -22.03
CA TYR A 225 6.29 -9.08 -20.73
C TYR A 225 5.01 -8.26 -20.57
N ILE A 226 5.03 -6.99 -20.97
CA ILE A 226 3.84 -6.12 -20.90
C ILE A 226 2.71 -6.70 -21.77
N GLU A 227 3.01 -7.22 -22.95
CA GLU A 227 2.04 -7.90 -23.81
C GLU A 227 1.46 -9.15 -23.13
N ALA A 228 2.33 -10.00 -22.54
CA ALA A 228 1.90 -11.18 -21.80
C ALA A 228 1.02 -10.82 -20.58
N PHE A 229 1.36 -9.76 -19.84
CA PHE A 229 0.54 -9.25 -18.75
C PHE A 229 -0.88 -8.90 -19.23
N PHE A 230 -1.00 -8.11 -20.29
CA PHE A 230 -2.31 -7.73 -20.85
C PHE A 230 -3.11 -8.92 -21.40
N LYS A 231 -2.42 -9.90 -21.97
CA LYS A 231 -3.05 -11.13 -22.48
C LYS A 231 -3.72 -11.94 -21.36
N ASN A 232 -3.16 -11.93 -20.16
CA ASN A 232 -3.59 -12.75 -19.04
C ASN A 232 -4.37 -11.95 -17.97
N LEU A 233 -4.86 -10.74 -18.28
CA LEU A 233 -5.61 -9.95 -17.33
C LEU A 233 -6.91 -10.62 -16.91
N ASN A 234 -7.10 -10.72 -15.61
CA ASN A 234 -8.33 -11.19 -14.96
C ASN A 234 -9.28 -10.00 -14.77
N TRP A 235 -10.06 -9.71 -15.80
CA TRP A 235 -10.98 -8.57 -15.77
C TRP A 235 -12.06 -8.67 -14.70
N ASP A 236 -12.46 -9.88 -14.29
CA ASP A 236 -13.41 -10.06 -13.21
C ASP A 236 -12.84 -9.56 -11.87
N ALA A 237 -11.60 -9.95 -11.55
CA ALA A 237 -10.93 -9.47 -10.36
C ALA A 237 -10.64 -7.95 -10.43
N VAL A 238 -10.24 -7.44 -11.58
CA VAL A 238 -9.95 -6.02 -11.80
C VAL A 238 -11.21 -5.17 -11.67
N THR A 239 -12.31 -5.57 -12.30
CA THR A 239 -13.58 -4.82 -12.24
C THR A 239 -14.22 -4.84 -10.86
N SER A 240 -14.03 -5.92 -10.09
CA SER A 240 -14.54 -6.02 -8.71
C SER A 240 -13.96 -4.97 -7.76
N ARG A 241 -12.81 -4.38 -8.10
CA ARG A 241 -12.17 -3.30 -7.32
C ARG A 241 -12.75 -1.92 -7.62
N MET A 242 -13.53 -1.80 -8.69
CA MET A 242 -14.17 -0.54 -9.05
C MET A 242 -15.40 -0.34 -8.15
N PRO A 243 -15.45 0.70 -7.30
CA PRO A 243 -16.51 0.91 -6.31
C PRO A 243 -17.86 1.26 -6.94
#